data_41b05285350bda8ad8cca7080f5ca1de
#
_entry.id   41b05285350bda8ad8cca7080f5ca1de
#
_cell.length_a   1.000
_cell.length_b   1.000
_cell.length_c   1.000
_cell.angle_alpha   90.00
_cell.angle_beta   90.00
_cell.angle_gamma   90.00
#
_symmetry.space_group_name_H-M   'P 1'
#
loop_
_entity.id
_entity.type
_entity.pdbx_description
1 polymer ?
#
loop_
_entity_poly.entity_id
_entity_poly.type
_entity_poly.pdbx_seq_one_letter_code
_entity_poly.pdbx_strand_id
1 'polypeptide(L)'
;IVSAKGRNLRSGPYDDFIQTDAAINPGNSGGPLLNLAGEVVGINTMINPQANTIGFSVPVNLAKEILPQLRASGHVTRGWLGVQIQEISPELAEKLELQDKSGALVSGVDPKGPAAAAGLKRGDVIKKFNGKAVTSMPELPRLVANVPPGQMADLVVVRDGKEESFGIKVGTLAETQQQASADVGHGPAVFGLHAQNLTPEIAEQLGMEGTDGVVVTAVEADSPAEEAGIRRGDVVLEVD
;
A
#
# COMPACT_ATOMS: atom_id res chain seq x y z
N ILE A 1 -0.81 -10.80 24.41
CA ILE A 1 0.62 -10.57 24.12
C ILE A 1 0.81 -10.11 22.67
N VAL A 2 1.99 -9.57 22.37
CA VAL A 2 2.42 -9.36 20.97
C VAL A 2 2.86 -10.70 20.40
N SER A 3 2.12 -11.23 19.43
CA SER A 3 2.40 -12.51 18.80
C SER A 3 3.39 -12.38 17.64
N ALA A 4 3.37 -11.25 16.93
CA ALA A 4 4.31 -10.94 15.85
C ALA A 4 4.37 -9.43 15.59
N LYS A 5 5.42 -8.99 14.92
CA LYS A 5 5.59 -7.62 14.38
C LYS A 5 5.89 -7.69 12.88
N GLY A 6 5.66 -6.59 12.17
CA GLY A 6 5.94 -6.53 10.74
C GLY A 6 5.00 -7.40 9.89
N ARG A 7 3.78 -7.66 10.37
CA ARG A 7 2.83 -8.48 9.60
C ARG A 7 2.35 -7.72 8.38
N ASN A 8 2.55 -8.34 7.23
CA ASN A 8 1.99 -7.90 5.95
C ASN A 8 0.74 -8.75 5.66
N LEU A 9 -0.41 -8.12 5.64
CA LEU A 9 -1.71 -8.75 5.42
C LEU A 9 -2.17 -8.62 3.96
N ARG A 10 -1.34 -7.98 3.13
CA ARG A 10 -1.65 -7.62 1.74
C ARG A 10 -2.86 -6.71 1.62
N SER A 11 -3.13 -5.92 2.67
CA SER A 11 -4.17 -4.88 2.67
C SER A 11 -3.69 -3.57 2.06
N GLY A 12 -2.37 -3.42 1.88
CA GLY A 12 -1.78 -2.25 1.24
C GLY A 12 -0.24 -2.33 1.17
N PRO A 13 0.39 -1.42 0.42
CA PRO A 13 1.84 -1.42 0.22
C PRO A 13 2.64 -1.02 1.47
N TYR A 14 1.97 -0.52 2.51
CA TYR A 14 2.59 -0.01 3.74
C TYR A 14 2.28 -0.88 4.97
N ASP A 15 1.79 -2.09 4.77
CA ASP A 15 1.45 -3.01 5.85
C ASP A 15 2.64 -3.27 6.76
N ASP A 16 2.45 -3.06 8.07
CA ASP A 16 3.44 -3.27 9.12
C ASP A 16 2.73 -3.49 10.46
N PHE A 17 1.86 -4.48 10.53
CA PHE A 17 0.99 -4.63 11.70
C PHE A 17 1.69 -5.34 12.86
N ILE A 18 1.33 -4.92 14.08
CA ILE A 18 1.51 -5.70 15.29
C ILE A 18 0.37 -6.72 15.33
N GLN A 19 0.71 -8.00 15.44
CA GLN A 19 -0.24 -9.06 15.71
C GLN A 19 -0.34 -9.30 17.22
N THR A 20 -1.56 -9.40 17.74
CA THR A 20 -1.82 -9.60 19.17
C THR A 20 -3.00 -10.54 19.39
N ASP A 21 -3.03 -11.20 20.56
CA ASP A 21 -4.15 -11.98 21.07
C ASP A 21 -5.10 -11.15 21.94
N ALA A 22 -4.82 -9.84 22.13
CA ALA A 22 -5.74 -8.94 22.77
C ALA A 22 -7.09 -8.92 22.05
N ALA A 23 -8.18 -8.94 22.80
CA ALA A 23 -9.52 -8.99 22.24
C ALA A 23 -9.86 -7.70 21.46
N ILE A 24 -9.69 -7.74 20.14
CA ILE A 24 -10.12 -6.70 19.22
C ILE A 24 -11.48 -7.11 18.65
N ASN A 25 -12.47 -6.24 18.79
CA ASN A 25 -13.84 -6.47 18.34
C ASN A 25 -14.38 -5.20 17.66
N PRO A 26 -15.47 -5.29 16.89
CA PRO A 26 -16.15 -4.10 16.38
C PRO A 26 -16.41 -3.10 17.50
N GLY A 27 -16.03 -1.83 17.27
CA GLY A 27 -16.16 -0.73 18.22
C GLY A 27 -14.84 -0.30 18.89
N ASN A 28 -13.78 -1.13 18.94
CA ASN A 28 -12.49 -0.70 19.46
C ASN A 28 -11.44 -0.36 18.38
N SER A 29 -11.82 -0.41 17.10
CA SER A 29 -11.00 0.08 15.99
C SER A 29 -10.72 1.59 16.11
N GLY A 30 -9.48 2.01 15.89
CA GLY A 30 -9.01 3.38 16.14
C GLY A 30 -8.63 3.65 17.60
N GLY A 31 -9.00 2.77 18.53
CA GLY A 31 -8.58 2.84 19.94
C GLY A 31 -7.13 2.37 20.13
N PRO A 32 -6.54 2.68 21.32
CA PRO A 32 -5.16 2.35 21.61
C PRO A 32 -4.97 0.87 21.96
N LEU A 33 -3.87 0.27 21.49
CA LEU A 33 -3.30 -0.94 22.07
C LEU A 33 -2.28 -0.50 23.15
N LEU A 34 -2.52 -0.91 24.38
CA LEU A 34 -1.72 -0.50 25.53
C LEU A 34 -0.82 -1.65 26.01
N ASN A 35 0.37 -1.32 26.49
CA ASN A 35 1.21 -2.25 27.24
C ASN A 35 0.89 -2.20 28.76
N LEU A 36 1.57 -3.02 29.56
CA LEU A 36 1.38 -3.07 31.02
C LEU A 36 1.84 -1.81 31.75
N ALA A 37 2.64 -0.96 31.12
CA ALA A 37 3.04 0.34 31.66
C ALA A 37 2.03 1.45 31.32
N GLY A 38 0.92 1.14 30.63
CA GLY A 38 -0.07 2.12 30.20
C GLY A 38 0.35 2.93 28.96
N GLU A 39 1.41 2.51 28.27
CA GLU A 39 1.89 3.20 27.09
C GLU A 39 1.16 2.69 25.83
N VAL A 40 0.82 3.60 24.92
CA VAL A 40 0.25 3.24 23.60
C VAL A 40 1.36 2.65 22.73
N VAL A 41 1.21 1.38 22.33
CA VAL A 41 2.13 0.67 21.46
C VAL A 41 1.57 0.49 20.03
N GLY A 42 0.25 0.64 19.87
CA GLY A 42 -0.41 0.51 18.57
C GLY A 42 -1.79 1.14 18.55
N ILE A 43 -2.38 1.17 17.36
CA ILE A 43 -3.76 1.60 17.10
C ILE A 43 -4.50 0.39 16.55
N ASN A 44 -5.56 -0.05 17.25
CA ASN A 44 -6.36 -1.21 16.85
C ASN A 44 -7.01 -0.96 15.49
N THR A 45 -6.89 -1.92 14.58
CA THR A 45 -7.29 -1.69 13.18
C THR A 45 -8.21 -2.78 12.67
N MET A 46 -7.79 -4.04 12.75
CA MET A 46 -8.56 -5.14 12.17
C MET A 46 -8.36 -6.46 12.92
N ILE A 47 -9.23 -7.41 12.64
CA ILE A 47 -9.16 -8.79 13.13
C ILE A 47 -9.05 -9.76 11.95
N ASN A 48 -8.62 -10.98 12.23
CA ASN A 48 -8.79 -12.07 11.28
C ASN A 48 -10.16 -12.73 11.54
N PRO A 49 -11.15 -12.57 10.65
CA PRO A 49 -12.49 -13.14 10.88
C PRO A 49 -12.51 -14.67 10.85
N GLN A 50 -11.48 -15.32 10.32
CA GLN A 50 -11.35 -16.76 10.22
C GLN A 50 -10.58 -17.38 11.39
N ALA A 51 -10.08 -16.58 12.32
CA ALA A 51 -9.28 -17.05 13.46
C ALA A 51 -9.70 -16.33 14.74
N ASN A 52 -9.95 -17.10 15.79
CA ASN A 52 -10.19 -16.55 17.10
C ASN A 52 -8.91 -15.96 17.69
N THR A 53 -9.04 -14.83 18.39
CA THR A 53 -7.95 -14.19 19.14
C THR A 53 -6.74 -13.77 18.30
N ILE A 54 -6.96 -13.37 17.03
CA ILE A 54 -5.93 -12.77 16.19
C ILE A 54 -6.38 -11.36 15.79
N GLY A 55 -5.79 -10.37 16.45
CA GLY A 55 -5.97 -8.96 16.14
C GLY A 55 -4.73 -8.31 15.57
N PHE A 56 -4.92 -7.21 14.86
CA PHE A 56 -3.87 -6.44 14.23
C PHE A 56 -4.00 -4.96 14.57
N SER A 57 -2.87 -4.36 14.92
CA SER A 57 -2.78 -2.93 15.24
C SER A 57 -1.68 -2.27 14.45
N VAL A 58 -1.91 -1.05 14.00
CA VAL A 58 -0.88 -0.20 13.40
C VAL A 58 0.12 0.19 14.50
N PRO A 59 1.44 0.01 14.32
CA PRO A 59 2.44 0.42 15.29
C PRO A 59 2.36 1.91 15.59
N VAL A 60 2.45 2.30 16.84
CA VAL A 60 2.42 3.72 17.23
C VAL A 60 3.56 4.53 16.61
N ASN A 61 4.71 3.90 16.35
CA ASN A 61 5.83 4.58 15.70
C ASN A 61 5.48 5.01 14.27
N LEU A 62 4.76 4.17 13.50
CA LEU A 62 4.25 4.55 12.18
C LEU A 62 3.25 5.73 12.29
N ALA A 63 2.37 5.70 13.29
CA ALA A 63 1.45 6.82 13.53
C ALA A 63 2.20 8.11 13.84
N LYS A 64 3.28 8.04 14.66
CA LYS A 64 4.12 9.21 14.98
C LYS A 64 4.80 9.82 13.76
N GLU A 65 5.16 9.01 12.75
CA GLU A 65 5.78 9.48 11.50
C GLU A 65 4.81 10.29 10.64
N ILE A 66 3.53 9.90 10.59
CA ILE A 66 2.53 10.55 9.74
C ILE A 66 1.73 11.66 10.44
N LEU A 67 1.63 11.61 11.78
CA LEU A 67 0.82 12.53 12.56
C LEU A 67 1.17 14.03 12.33
N PRO A 68 2.44 14.44 12.18
CA PRO A 68 2.77 15.83 11.88
C PRO A 68 2.14 16.31 10.56
N GLN A 69 2.13 15.49 9.52
CA GLN A 69 1.50 15.82 8.23
C GLN A 69 -0.02 15.92 8.36
N LEU A 70 -0.65 14.95 9.02
CA LEU A 70 -2.10 14.97 9.26
C LEU A 70 -2.54 16.21 10.04
N ARG A 71 -1.76 16.64 11.03
CA ARG A 71 -2.06 17.88 11.80
C ARG A 71 -1.85 19.15 11.00
N ALA A 72 -0.88 19.17 10.10
CA ALA A 72 -0.54 20.35 9.31
C ALA A 72 -1.47 20.55 8.09
N SER A 73 -1.83 19.47 7.41
CA SER A 73 -2.51 19.53 6.11
C SER A 73 -3.77 18.67 5.99
N GLY A 74 -4.07 17.84 7.00
CA GLY A 74 -5.21 16.90 6.95
C GLY A 74 -4.98 15.66 6.09
N HIS A 75 -3.85 15.58 5.38
CA HIS A 75 -3.52 14.45 4.51
C HIS A 75 -2.05 14.05 4.63
N VAL A 76 -1.72 12.84 4.16
CA VAL A 76 -0.35 12.32 4.15
C VAL A 76 0.18 12.30 2.72
N THR A 77 1.23 13.04 2.47
CA THR A 77 1.96 13.01 1.20
C THR A 77 3.11 12.02 1.31
N ARG A 78 3.18 11.05 0.40
CA ARG A 78 4.19 10.01 0.39
C ARG A 78 5.18 10.16 -0.74
N GLY A 79 6.43 9.82 -0.45
CA GLY A 79 7.45 9.70 -1.47
C GLY A 79 7.14 8.59 -2.48
N TRP A 80 7.58 8.78 -3.71
CA TRP A 80 7.37 7.86 -4.82
C TRP A 80 8.59 7.83 -5.74
N LEU A 81 8.92 6.64 -6.24
CA LEU A 81 10.05 6.44 -7.16
C LEU A 81 9.62 6.18 -8.61
N GLY A 82 8.42 5.68 -8.83
CA GLY A 82 7.96 5.27 -10.16
C GLY A 82 8.56 3.94 -10.61
N VAL A 83 8.62 2.96 -9.70
CA VAL A 83 9.07 1.59 -10.00
C VAL A 83 7.98 0.58 -9.68
N GLN A 84 7.88 -0.45 -10.49
CA GLN A 84 7.21 -1.69 -10.16
C GLN A 84 8.26 -2.65 -9.61
N ILE A 85 7.95 -3.31 -8.51
CA ILE A 85 8.88 -4.21 -7.83
C ILE A 85 8.25 -5.58 -7.59
N GLN A 86 9.11 -6.59 -7.48
CA GLN A 86 8.70 -7.95 -7.15
C GLN A 86 9.70 -8.61 -6.19
N GLU A 87 9.24 -9.68 -5.53
CA GLU A 87 10.09 -10.53 -4.71
C GLU A 87 11.11 -11.30 -5.54
N ILE A 88 12.25 -11.59 -4.94
CA ILE A 88 13.33 -12.35 -5.57
C ILE A 88 13.13 -13.82 -5.23
N SER A 89 12.68 -14.61 -6.22
CA SER A 89 12.64 -16.06 -6.07
C SER A 89 14.04 -16.69 -6.11
N PRO A 90 14.21 -17.95 -5.62
CA PRO A 90 15.49 -18.65 -5.71
C PRO A 90 16.05 -18.68 -7.14
N GLU A 91 15.22 -18.95 -8.12
CA GLU A 91 15.59 -19.06 -9.53
C GLU A 91 16.02 -17.69 -10.10
N LEU A 92 15.37 -16.61 -9.63
CA LEU A 92 15.78 -15.24 -10.01
C LEU A 92 17.09 -14.84 -9.37
N ALA A 93 17.33 -15.22 -8.11
CA ALA A 93 18.58 -14.94 -7.42
C ALA A 93 19.76 -15.60 -8.15
N GLU A 94 19.59 -16.86 -8.58
CA GLU A 94 20.62 -17.58 -9.35
C GLU A 94 20.88 -16.93 -10.71
N LYS A 95 19.82 -16.60 -11.45
CA LYS A 95 19.94 -15.96 -12.78
C LYS A 95 20.57 -14.55 -12.74
N LEU A 96 20.38 -13.84 -11.65
CA LEU A 96 20.90 -12.49 -11.44
C LEU A 96 22.23 -12.50 -10.67
N GLU A 97 22.82 -13.69 -10.46
CA GLU A 97 24.09 -13.89 -9.74
C GLU A 97 24.13 -13.20 -8.36
N LEU A 98 22.99 -13.21 -7.66
CA LEU A 98 22.87 -12.57 -6.35
C LEU A 98 23.41 -13.50 -5.26
N GLN A 99 24.08 -12.92 -4.27
CA GLN A 99 24.59 -13.67 -3.11
C GLN A 99 23.47 -14.14 -2.17
N ASP A 100 22.34 -13.41 -2.17
CA ASP A 100 21.18 -13.68 -1.35
C ASP A 100 19.89 -13.18 -2.03
N LYS A 101 18.74 -13.47 -1.41
CA LYS A 101 17.40 -13.08 -1.89
C LYS A 101 16.94 -11.72 -1.33
N SER A 102 17.81 -11.00 -0.61
CA SER A 102 17.44 -9.70 -0.07
C SER A 102 17.27 -8.67 -1.19
N GLY A 103 16.47 -7.65 -0.93
CA GLY A 103 16.24 -6.56 -1.87
C GLY A 103 14.86 -6.60 -2.54
N ALA A 104 14.68 -5.68 -3.46
CA ALA A 104 13.49 -5.57 -4.31
C ALA A 104 13.92 -5.55 -5.78
N LEU A 105 13.45 -6.52 -6.56
CA LEU A 105 13.73 -6.58 -7.99
C LEU A 105 12.82 -5.61 -8.74
N VAL A 106 13.39 -4.72 -9.53
CA VAL A 106 12.67 -3.79 -10.40
C VAL A 106 12.13 -4.55 -11.61
N SER A 107 10.83 -4.75 -11.65
CA SER A 107 10.11 -5.39 -12.76
C SER A 107 9.66 -4.41 -13.83
N GLY A 108 9.55 -3.11 -13.49
CA GLY A 108 9.21 -2.03 -14.40
C GLY A 108 9.61 -0.67 -13.86
N VAL A 109 9.79 0.30 -14.76
CA VAL A 109 10.10 1.70 -14.42
C VAL A 109 9.17 2.59 -15.20
N ASP A 110 8.49 3.50 -14.49
CA ASP A 110 7.67 4.53 -15.12
C ASP A 110 8.60 5.49 -15.90
N PRO A 111 8.43 5.62 -17.23
CA PRO A 111 9.33 6.46 -18.04
C PRO A 111 9.27 7.95 -17.68
N LYS A 112 8.22 8.40 -17.00
CA LYS A 112 8.07 9.79 -16.51
C LYS A 112 8.39 9.92 -15.02
N GLY A 113 8.76 8.81 -14.36
CA GLY A 113 9.00 8.77 -12.93
C GLY A 113 10.43 9.15 -12.53
N PRO A 114 10.65 9.42 -11.24
CA PRO A 114 11.96 9.74 -10.68
C PRO A 114 13.01 8.67 -10.95
N ALA A 115 12.62 7.39 -10.93
CA ALA A 115 13.52 6.26 -11.15
C ALA A 115 14.11 6.27 -12.57
N ALA A 116 13.28 6.56 -13.58
CA ALA A 116 13.75 6.69 -14.97
C ALA A 116 14.72 7.86 -15.10
N ALA A 117 14.40 9.01 -14.50
CA ALA A 117 15.28 10.18 -14.51
C ALA A 117 16.63 9.92 -13.82
N ALA A 118 16.66 9.07 -12.80
CA ALA A 118 17.89 8.65 -12.10
C ALA A 118 18.66 7.55 -12.83
N GLY A 119 18.12 6.96 -13.90
CA GLY A 119 18.78 5.91 -14.69
C GLY A 119 18.57 4.48 -14.17
N LEU A 120 17.56 4.26 -13.31
CA LEU A 120 17.15 2.90 -12.93
C LEU A 120 16.54 2.18 -14.13
N LYS A 121 16.73 0.86 -14.15
CA LYS A 121 16.26 0.00 -15.23
C LYS A 121 15.53 -1.23 -14.67
N ARG A 122 14.71 -1.83 -15.51
CA ARG A 122 14.20 -3.17 -15.25
C ARG A 122 15.35 -4.15 -15.11
N GLY A 123 15.30 -5.00 -14.09
CA GLY A 123 16.36 -5.96 -13.76
C GLY A 123 17.28 -5.51 -12.62
N ASP A 124 17.26 -4.23 -12.25
CA ASP A 124 17.99 -3.75 -11.07
C ASP A 124 17.44 -4.38 -9.80
N VAL A 125 18.31 -4.76 -8.88
CA VAL A 125 17.92 -5.22 -7.54
C VAL A 125 18.29 -4.16 -6.53
N ILE A 126 17.28 -3.52 -5.94
CA ILE A 126 17.48 -2.48 -4.93
C ILE A 126 17.89 -3.14 -3.61
N LYS A 127 19.10 -2.88 -3.15
CA LYS A 127 19.70 -3.43 -1.93
C LYS A 127 19.69 -2.45 -0.76
N LYS A 128 19.82 -1.13 -1.03
CA LYS A 128 19.76 -0.10 0.00
C LYS A 128 18.99 1.12 -0.50
N PHE A 129 18.30 1.77 0.39
CA PHE A 129 17.63 3.04 0.16
C PHE A 129 17.90 3.99 1.33
N ASN A 130 18.49 5.15 1.02
CA ASN A 130 18.85 6.18 1.98
C ASN A 130 19.66 5.63 3.19
N GLY A 131 20.68 4.80 2.88
CA GLY A 131 21.55 4.14 3.84
C GLY A 131 20.95 2.92 4.57
N LYS A 132 19.62 2.68 4.46
CA LYS A 132 18.95 1.53 5.06
C LYS A 132 18.95 0.33 4.12
N ALA A 133 19.28 -0.86 4.63
CA ALA A 133 19.19 -2.09 3.85
C ALA A 133 17.72 -2.41 3.52
N VAL A 134 17.49 -2.87 2.30
CA VAL A 134 16.21 -3.44 1.85
C VAL A 134 16.37 -4.96 1.95
N THR A 135 15.83 -5.57 3.00
CA THR A 135 15.97 -7.00 3.24
C THR A 135 14.89 -7.82 2.53
N SER A 136 13.76 -7.17 2.21
CA SER A 136 12.63 -7.77 1.50
C SER A 136 11.89 -6.73 0.66
N MET A 137 11.19 -7.18 -0.38
CA MET A 137 10.46 -6.29 -1.28
C MET A 137 9.45 -5.36 -0.54
N PRO A 138 8.65 -5.82 0.45
CA PRO A 138 7.66 -4.95 1.13
C PRO A 138 8.27 -3.81 1.96
N GLU A 139 9.57 -3.86 2.26
CA GLU A 139 10.23 -2.77 3.00
C GLU A 139 10.46 -1.53 2.15
N LEU A 140 10.72 -1.69 0.85
CA LEU A 140 11.06 -0.56 -0.01
C LEU A 140 9.95 0.50 -0.10
N PRO A 141 8.67 0.17 -0.32
CA PRO A 141 7.61 1.18 -0.35
C PRO A 141 7.54 2.00 0.94
N ARG A 142 7.73 1.37 2.10
CA ARG A 142 7.72 2.05 3.41
C ARG A 142 8.89 3.00 3.57
N LEU A 143 10.09 2.56 3.18
CA LEU A 143 11.29 3.41 3.23
C LEU A 143 11.14 4.64 2.32
N VAL A 144 10.61 4.44 1.11
CA VAL A 144 10.38 5.50 0.13
C VAL A 144 9.30 6.47 0.61
N ALA A 145 8.19 5.96 1.14
CA ALA A 145 7.07 6.77 1.62
C ALA A 145 7.47 7.76 2.72
N ASN A 146 8.48 7.41 3.52
CA ASN A 146 8.98 8.23 4.63
C ASN A 146 9.92 9.36 4.19
N VAL A 147 10.32 9.40 2.91
CA VAL A 147 11.14 10.51 2.39
C VAL A 147 10.20 11.56 1.79
N PRO A 148 10.24 12.81 2.27
CA PRO A 148 9.44 13.88 1.70
C PRO A 148 9.68 14.06 0.20
N PRO A 149 8.61 14.25 -0.60
CA PRO A 149 8.77 14.54 -2.02
C PRO A 149 9.68 15.75 -2.26
N GLY A 150 10.47 15.68 -3.33
CA GLY A 150 11.46 16.70 -3.70
C GLY A 150 12.83 16.52 -3.03
N GLN A 151 12.94 15.73 -1.98
CA GLN A 151 14.23 15.43 -1.35
C GLN A 151 15.05 14.42 -2.17
N MET A 152 16.38 14.54 -2.08
CA MET A 152 17.30 13.55 -2.63
C MET A 152 17.45 12.39 -1.68
N ALA A 153 17.47 11.18 -2.21
CA ALA A 153 17.76 9.95 -1.50
C ALA A 153 18.81 9.14 -2.25
N ASP A 154 19.64 8.40 -1.51
CA ASP A 154 20.63 7.52 -2.10
C ASP A 154 20.06 6.12 -2.31
N LEU A 155 20.34 5.54 -3.46
CA LEU A 155 19.92 4.20 -3.85
C LEU A 155 21.14 3.37 -4.19
N VAL A 156 21.22 2.15 -3.66
CA VAL A 156 22.22 1.17 -4.06
C VAL A 156 21.51 -0.01 -4.69
N VAL A 157 21.88 -0.33 -5.91
CA VAL A 157 21.34 -1.47 -6.65
C VAL A 157 22.44 -2.44 -7.04
N VAL A 158 22.05 -3.69 -7.31
CA VAL A 158 22.87 -4.65 -8.05
C VAL A 158 22.32 -4.72 -9.47
N ARG A 159 23.19 -4.44 -10.44
CA ARG A 159 22.96 -4.52 -11.89
C ARG A 159 24.05 -5.36 -12.51
N ASP A 160 23.70 -6.42 -13.24
CA ASP A 160 24.64 -7.33 -13.90
C ASP A 160 25.76 -7.81 -12.93
N GLY A 161 25.38 -8.20 -11.70
CA GLY A 161 26.29 -8.69 -10.66
C GLY A 161 27.14 -7.60 -9.97
N LYS A 162 26.98 -6.31 -10.32
CA LYS A 162 27.77 -5.20 -9.77
C LYS A 162 26.91 -4.23 -8.97
N GLU A 163 27.46 -3.74 -7.86
CA GLU A 163 26.80 -2.66 -7.11
C GLU A 163 26.98 -1.32 -7.84
N GLU A 164 25.88 -0.61 -8.04
CA GLU A 164 25.83 0.77 -8.55
C GLU A 164 25.06 1.65 -7.57
N SER A 165 25.47 2.92 -7.46
CA SER A 165 24.82 3.90 -6.59
C SER A 165 24.20 5.02 -7.42
N PHE A 166 22.98 5.41 -7.07
CA PHE A 166 22.23 6.47 -7.73
C PHE A 166 21.70 7.48 -6.71
N GLY A 167 21.81 8.77 -7.02
CA GLY A 167 21.03 9.80 -6.34
C GLY A 167 19.68 9.92 -7.03
N ILE A 168 18.58 9.81 -6.27
CA ILE A 168 17.22 9.91 -6.80
C ILE A 168 16.45 11.03 -6.10
N LYS A 169 15.84 11.94 -6.86
CA LYS A 169 14.92 12.93 -6.33
C LYS A 169 13.55 12.29 -6.16
N VAL A 170 13.15 12.07 -4.91
CA VAL A 170 11.88 11.42 -4.60
C VAL A 170 10.70 12.26 -5.12
N GLY A 171 9.82 11.64 -5.86
CA GLY A 171 8.59 12.25 -6.38
C GLY A 171 7.43 12.16 -5.39
N THR A 172 6.29 12.69 -5.79
CA THR A 172 5.04 12.59 -5.03
C THR A 172 4.21 11.45 -5.58
N LEU A 173 3.72 10.58 -4.71
CA LEU A 173 2.67 9.66 -5.09
C LEU A 173 1.38 10.46 -5.21
N ALA A 174 0.88 10.64 -6.42
CA ALA A 174 -0.38 11.35 -6.66
C ALA A 174 -1.55 10.62 -5.98
N GLU A 175 -2.51 11.35 -5.42
CA GLU A 175 -3.67 10.76 -4.72
C GLU A 175 -4.44 9.77 -5.59
N THR A 176 -4.50 9.99 -6.90
CA THR A 176 -5.08 9.07 -7.88
C THR A 176 -4.38 7.70 -7.94
N GLN A 177 -3.07 7.65 -7.67
CA GLN A 177 -2.34 6.37 -7.59
C GLN A 177 -2.47 5.74 -6.19
N GLN A 178 -2.68 6.53 -5.14
CA GLN A 178 -3.00 6.03 -3.81
C GLN A 178 -4.36 5.34 -3.79
N GLN A 179 -5.35 5.90 -4.47
CA GLN A 179 -6.68 5.29 -4.62
C GLN A 179 -6.63 4.01 -5.45
N ALA A 180 -5.90 3.99 -6.57
CA ALA A 180 -5.75 2.77 -7.37
C ALA A 180 -5.01 1.63 -6.63
N SER A 181 -4.16 1.95 -5.65
CA SER A 181 -3.48 0.93 -4.80
C SER A 181 -4.34 0.50 -3.60
N ALA A 182 -5.29 1.32 -3.18
CA ALA A 182 -6.24 1.03 -2.10
C ALA A 182 -7.51 0.34 -2.62
N ASP A 183 -7.78 0.45 -3.92
CA ASP A 183 -9.03 0.03 -4.56
C ASP A 183 -9.02 -1.42 -5.11
N VAL A 184 -8.10 -2.24 -4.60
CA VAL A 184 -8.23 -3.69 -4.72
C VAL A 184 -8.99 -4.23 -3.50
N GLY A 185 -10.26 -3.87 -3.41
CA GLY A 185 -11.26 -4.59 -2.64
C GLY A 185 -11.60 -4.03 -1.26
N HIS A 186 -12.84 -3.60 -1.12
CA HIS A 186 -13.63 -3.42 0.09
C HIS A 186 -13.47 -2.08 0.83
N GLY A 187 -13.88 -0.99 0.21
CA GLY A 187 -14.50 0.10 0.98
C GLY A 187 -15.68 -0.48 1.79
N PRO A 188 -16.03 0.09 2.97
CA PRO A 188 -17.21 -0.35 3.68
C PRO A 188 -18.39 -0.28 2.71
N ALA A 189 -19.11 -1.40 2.56
CA ALA A 189 -20.28 -1.45 1.71
C ALA A 189 -21.29 -0.42 2.25
N VAL A 190 -21.59 0.61 1.47
CA VAL A 190 -22.64 1.57 1.82
C VAL A 190 -23.93 1.01 1.25
N PHE A 191 -24.89 0.73 2.10
CA PHE A 191 -26.15 0.05 1.74
C PHE A 191 -25.97 -1.34 1.09
N GLY A 192 -24.81 -2.02 1.31
CA GLY A 192 -24.51 -3.30 0.68
C GLY A 192 -23.95 -3.18 -0.74
N LEU A 193 -23.54 -1.98 -1.15
CA LEU A 193 -22.90 -1.72 -2.45
C LEU A 193 -21.38 -1.69 -2.32
N HIS A 194 -20.73 -2.43 -3.18
CA HIS A 194 -19.31 -2.26 -3.48
C HIS A 194 -19.21 -1.56 -4.84
N ALA A 195 -18.52 -0.43 -4.88
CA ALA A 195 -18.37 0.35 -6.10
C ALA A 195 -16.93 0.83 -6.26
N GLN A 196 -16.52 1.10 -7.50
CA GLN A 196 -15.24 1.70 -7.84
C GLN A 196 -15.44 2.87 -8.81
N ASN A 197 -14.50 3.80 -8.85
CA ASN A 197 -14.58 4.93 -9.77
C ASN A 197 -14.60 4.44 -11.23
N LEU A 198 -15.43 5.09 -12.04
CA LEU A 198 -15.48 4.86 -13.49
C LEU A 198 -14.25 5.47 -14.15
N THR A 199 -13.20 4.65 -14.37
CA THR A 199 -12.01 5.09 -15.08
C THR A 199 -12.28 5.21 -16.58
N PRO A 200 -11.49 6.00 -17.35
CA PRO A 200 -11.65 6.11 -18.79
C PRO A 200 -11.65 4.76 -19.51
N GLU A 201 -10.81 3.81 -19.06
CA GLU A 201 -10.72 2.47 -19.63
C GLU A 201 -12.00 1.65 -19.38
N ILE A 202 -12.58 1.76 -18.18
CA ILE A 202 -13.83 1.08 -17.83
C ILE A 202 -15.00 1.74 -18.56
N ALA A 203 -15.01 3.06 -18.66
CA ALA A 203 -16.02 3.81 -19.40
C ALA A 203 -16.04 3.43 -20.88
N GLU A 204 -14.87 3.28 -21.52
CA GLU A 204 -14.73 2.79 -22.90
C GLU A 204 -15.31 1.37 -23.06
N GLN A 205 -14.99 0.45 -22.14
CA GLN A 205 -15.52 -0.91 -22.15
C GLN A 205 -17.04 -0.98 -21.98
N LEU A 206 -17.62 -0.03 -21.25
CA LEU A 206 -19.06 0.06 -21.02
C LEU A 206 -19.77 0.95 -22.05
N GLY A 207 -19.04 1.56 -22.99
CA GLY A 207 -19.60 2.46 -24.02
C GLY A 207 -20.09 3.80 -23.45
N MET A 208 -19.52 4.26 -22.33
CA MET A 208 -19.93 5.45 -21.57
C MET A 208 -18.81 6.50 -21.53
N GLU A 209 -18.17 6.76 -22.66
CA GLU A 209 -17.08 7.74 -22.76
C GLU A 209 -17.50 9.15 -22.31
N GLY A 210 -16.64 9.78 -21.53
CA GLY A 210 -16.85 11.17 -21.04
C GLY A 210 -17.86 11.30 -19.90
N THR A 211 -18.23 10.19 -19.23
CA THR A 211 -19.15 10.17 -18.11
C THR A 211 -18.38 10.00 -16.80
N ASP A 212 -18.64 10.85 -15.82
CA ASP A 212 -18.17 10.68 -14.43
C ASP A 212 -19.16 9.83 -13.64
N GLY A 213 -18.66 8.98 -12.74
CA GLY A 213 -19.51 8.14 -11.92
C GLY A 213 -18.74 7.02 -11.23
N VAL A 214 -19.48 6.06 -10.66
CA VAL A 214 -18.94 4.85 -10.06
C VAL A 214 -19.61 3.62 -10.65
N VAL A 215 -18.84 2.55 -10.91
CA VAL A 215 -19.37 1.27 -11.35
C VAL A 215 -19.54 0.32 -10.14
N VAL A 216 -20.68 -0.34 -10.05
CA VAL A 216 -20.98 -1.34 -9.02
C VAL A 216 -20.19 -2.61 -9.29
N THR A 217 -19.28 -2.97 -8.35
CA THR A 217 -18.42 -4.16 -8.47
C THR A 217 -19.01 -5.39 -7.80
N ALA A 218 -19.80 -5.20 -6.74
CA ALA A 218 -20.57 -6.27 -6.10
C ALA A 218 -21.76 -5.68 -5.32
N VAL A 219 -22.78 -6.49 -5.10
CA VAL A 219 -23.95 -6.20 -4.25
C VAL A 219 -24.05 -7.32 -3.21
N GLU A 220 -24.18 -6.97 -1.94
CA GLU A 220 -24.35 -7.94 -0.85
C GLU A 220 -25.78 -8.52 -0.88
N ALA A 221 -25.90 -9.82 -0.65
CA ALA A 221 -27.19 -10.46 -0.54
C ALA A 221 -27.99 -9.91 0.67
N ASP A 222 -29.30 -9.84 0.54
CA ASP A 222 -30.22 -9.32 1.56
C ASP A 222 -29.91 -7.86 1.98
N SER A 223 -29.29 -7.07 1.09
CA SER A 223 -28.95 -5.66 1.32
C SER A 223 -30.00 -4.72 0.74
N PRO A 224 -30.08 -3.46 1.23
CA PRO A 224 -30.93 -2.43 0.64
C PRO A 224 -30.67 -2.20 -0.85
N ALA A 225 -29.43 -2.37 -1.30
CA ALA A 225 -29.06 -2.25 -2.72
C ALA A 225 -29.65 -3.37 -3.57
N GLU A 226 -29.64 -4.62 -3.08
CA GLU A 226 -30.25 -5.75 -3.78
C GLU A 226 -31.78 -5.59 -3.82
N GLU A 227 -32.41 -5.16 -2.71
CA GLU A 227 -33.85 -4.86 -2.65
C GLU A 227 -34.24 -3.76 -3.64
N ALA A 228 -33.36 -2.75 -3.84
CA ALA A 228 -33.55 -1.69 -4.82
C ALA A 228 -33.32 -2.16 -6.28
N GLY A 229 -32.87 -3.40 -6.48
CA GLY A 229 -32.63 -4.00 -7.80
C GLY A 229 -31.31 -3.61 -8.45
N ILE A 230 -30.38 -2.99 -7.71
CA ILE A 230 -29.05 -2.65 -8.20
C ILE A 230 -28.24 -3.93 -8.41
N ARG A 231 -27.43 -3.97 -9.47
CA ARG A 231 -26.69 -5.17 -9.89
C ARG A 231 -25.22 -4.81 -10.17
N ARG A 232 -24.37 -5.82 -10.10
CA ARG A 232 -23.00 -5.69 -10.56
C ARG A 232 -22.96 -5.26 -12.02
N GLY A 233 -22.16 -4.23 -12.30
CA GLY A 233 -22.01 -3.62 -13.63
C GLY A 233 -22.87 -2.38 -13.82
N ASP A 234 -23.78 -2.06 -12.90
CA ASP A 234 -24.53 -0.81 -12.96
C ASP A 234 -23.58 0.37 -12.71
N VAL A 235 -23.86 1.50 -13.36
CA VAL A 235 -23.10 2.75 -13.16
C VAL A 235 -23.99 3.76 -12.45
N VAL A 236 -23.53 4.24 -11.30
CA VAL A 236 -24.18 5.29 -10.53
C VAL A 236 -23.56 6.62 -10.92
N LEU A 237 -24.38 7.52 -11.44
CA LEU A 237 -23.96 8.84 -11.93
C LEU A 237 -24.23 9.94 -10.92
N GLU A 238 -25.30 9.80 -10.12
CA GLU A 238 -25.73 10.81 -9.17
C GLU A 238 -26.50 10.15 -8.03
N VAL A 239 -26.39 10.70 -6.85
CA VAL A 239 -27.14 10.28 -5.65
C VAL A 239 -27.76 11.55 -5.06
N ASP A 240 -29.08 11.57 -4.88
CA ASP A 240 -29.86 12.68 -4.30
C ASP A 240 -29.70 12.76 -2.76
#